data_2219ad0272af2d110a7868004a3115b2
#
_entry.id   2219ad0272af2d110a7868004a3115b2
#
_cell.length_a   1.000
_cell.length_b   1.000
_cell.length_c   1.000
_cell.angle_alpha   90.00
_cell.angle_beta   90.00
_cell.angle_gamma   90.00
#
_symmetry.space_group_name_H-M   'P 1'
#
loop_
_entity.id
_entity.type
_entity.pdbx_description
1 polymer ?
#
loop_
_entity_poly.entity_id
_entity_poly.type
_entity_poly.pdbx_seq_one_letter_code
_entity_poly.pdbx_strand_id
1 'polypeptide(L)'
;MDPIERLLAVRAIEDVIGRYCILFDDQDWDGLEALWTEDAAFVVDGDGFEGRATVLEFLRTCLPPDYRSKHLISPPVIDLADDGRSARARTDVAWIAQNF
;
A
#
# COMPACT_ATOMS: atom_id res chain seq x y z
N MET A 1 -21.67 -3.25 12.51
CA MET A 1 -21.52 -3.75 11.13
C MET A 1 -22.10 -5.14 11.02
N ASP A 2 -22.91 -5.38 10.01
CA ASP A 2 -23.34 -6.75 9.75
C ASP A 2 -22.24 -7.56 9.05
N PRO A 3 -22.37 -8.90 9.00
CA PRO A 3 -21.33 -9.74 8.42
C PRO A 3 -21.02 -9.44 6.95
N ILE A 4 -22.01 -9.04 6.15
CA ILE A 4 -21.79 -8.71 4.73
C ILE A 4 -20.99 -7.41 4.60
N GLU A 5 -21.35 -6.39 5.36
CA GLU A 5 -20.58 -5.12 5.39
C GLU A 5 -19.13 -5.37 5.81
N ARG A 6 -18.93 -6.22 6.80
CA ARG A 6 -17.58 -6.59 7.25
C ARG A 6 -16.78 -7.27 6.14
N LEU A 7 -17.38 -8.24 5.45
CA LEU A 7 -16.72 -8.93 4.34
C LEU A 7 -16.36 -7.98 3.20
N LEU A 8 -17.27 -7.06 2.85
CA LEU A 8 -17.00 -6.07 1.80
C LEU A 8 -15.87 -5.12 2.20
N ALA A 9 -15.83 -4.69 3.45
CA ALA A 9 -14.76 -3.83 3.96
C ALA A 9 -13.40 -4.53 3.90
N VAL A 10 -13.34 -5.78 4.36
CA VAL A 10 -12.12 -6.58 4.31
C VAL A 10 -11.65 -6.76 2.86
N ARG A 11 -12.57 -7.08 1.95
CA ARG A 11 -12.23 -7.24 0.53
C ARG A 11 -11.70 -5.95 -0.08
N ALA A 12 -12.28 -4.81 0.28
CA ALA A 12 -11.81 -3.51 -0.20
C ALA A 12 -10.39 -3.20 0.28
N ILE A 13 -10.06 -3.55 1.52
CA ILE A 13 -8.72 -3.36 2.07
C ILE A 13 -7.71 -4.28 1.37
N GLU A 14 -8.05 -5.54 1.16
CA GLU A 14 -7.22 -6.47 0.39
C GLU A 14 -6.92 -5.93 -1.01
N ASP A 15 -7.94 -5.35 -1.66
CA ASP A 15 -7.80 -4.77 -2.99
C ASP A 15 -6.81 -3.60 -3.00
N VAL A 16 -6.89 -2.71 -2.02
CA VAL A 16 -5.96 -1.57 -1.89
C VAL A 16 -4.53 -2.06 -1.72
N ILE A 17 -4.31 -3.06 -0.86
CA ILE A 17 -2.97 -3.63 -0.65
C ILE A 17 -2.42 -4.22 -1.96
N GLY A 18 -3.24 -4.98 -2.68
CA GLY A 18 -2.83 -5.56 -3.97
C GLY A 18 -2.52 -4.49 -5.01
N ARG A 19 -3.35 -3.45 -5.10
CA ARG A 19 -3.13 -2.35 -6.03
C ARG A 19 -1.86 -1.58 -5.71
N TYR A 20 -1.57 -1.35 -4.44
CA TYR A 20 -0.31 -0.73 -4.03
C TYR A 20 0.88 -1.47 -4.62
N CYS A 21 0.91 -2.79 -4.47
CA CYS A 21 2.01 -3.61 -4.98
C CYS A 21 2.16 -3.49 -6.50
N ILE A 22 1.07 -3.66 -7.22
CA ILE A 22 1.09 -3.63 -8.69
C ILE A 22 1.46 -2.25 -9.22
N LEU A 23 0.85 -1.20 -8.70
CA LEU A 23 1.08 0.16 -9.17
C LEU A 23 2.52 0.62 -8.86
N PHE A 24 3.03 0.29 -7.68
CA PHE A 24 4.44 0.56 -7.37
C PHE A 24 5.37 -0.19 -8.31
N ASP A 25 5.14 -1.49 -8.48
CA ASP A 25 5.99 -2.35 -9.31
C ASP A 25 6.05 -1.87 -10.75
N ASP A 26 4.94 -1.37 -11.27
CA ASP A 26 4.81 -0.82 -12.62
C ASP A 26 5.22 0.64 -12.72
N GLN A 27 5.57 1.27 -11.60
CA GLN A 27 5.89 2.70 -11.52
C GLN A 27 4.75 3.60 -12.03
N ASP A 28 3.51 3.19 -11.80
CA ASP A 28 2.31 4.00 -12.07
C ASP A 28 2.08 4.94 -10.88
N TRP A 29 2.81 6.04 -10.86
CA TRP A 29 2.80 6.96 -9.71
C TRP A 29 1.47 7.71 -9.58
N ASP A 30 0.82 8.05 -10.67
CA ASP A 30 -0.50 8.69 -10.62
C ASP A 30 -1.55 7.75 -10.02
N GLY A 31 -1.57 6.49 -10.46
CA GLY A 31 -2.45 5.48 -9.89
C GLY A 31 -2.15 5.24 -8.42
N LEU A 32 -0.87 5.19 -8.05
CA LEU A 32 -0.44 4.99 -6.67
C LEU A 32 -0.87 6.15 -5.76
N GLU A 33 -0.75 7.39 -6.25
CA GLU A 33 -1.18 8.57 -5.51
C GLU A 33 -2.65 8.48 -5.09
N ALA A 34 -3.50 7.95 -5.95
CA ALA A 34 -4.93 7.83 -5.68
C ALA A 34 -5.27 6.89 -4.53
N LEU A 35 -4.34 6.03 -4.10
CA LEU A 35 -4.55 5.12 -2.97
C LEU A 35 -4.30 5.77 -1.61
N TRP A 36 -3.66 6.94 -1.57
CA TRP A 36 -3.22 7.58 -0.34
C TRP A 36 -4.12 8.78 -0.01
N THR A 37 -4.44 8.95 1.27
CA THR A 37 -5.11 10.16 1.74
C THR A 37 -4.10 11.32 1.83
N GLU A 38 -4.59 12.56 1.85
CA GLU A 38 -3.71 13.73 1.95
C GLU A 38 -2.83 13.72 3.20
N ASP A 39 -3.36 13.19 4.31
CA ASP A 39 -2.69 13.11 5.61
C ASP A 39 -1.93 11.80 5.81
N ALA A 40 -1.74 11.03 4.75
CA ALA A 40 -1.02 9.76 4.83
C ALA A 40 0.39 9.92 5.39
N ALA A 41 0.86 8.87 6.04
CA ALA A 41 2.24 8.80 6.53
C ALA A 41 2.85 7.46 6.13
N PHE A 42 4.15 7.46 5.92
CA PHE A 42 4.93 6.27 5.59
C PHE A 42 6.17 6.24 6.47
N VAL A 43 6.43 5.10 7.11
CA VAL A 43 7.60 4.94 7.96
C VAL A 43 8.40 3.75 7.47
N VAL A 44 9.69 3.94 7.25
CA VAL A 44 10.61 2.88 6.84
C VAL A 44 11.96 3.07 7.55
N ASP A 45 12.44 1.99 8.16
CA ASP A 45 13.73 1.98 8.89
C ASP A 45 13.87 3.12 9.90
N GLY A 46 12.77 3.48 10.58
CA GLY A 46 12.75 4.56 11.55
C GLY A 46 12.55 5.96 10.98
N ASP A 47 12.64 6.13 9.66
CA ASP A 47 12.39 7.40 9.00
C ASP A 47 10.91 7.55 8.66
N GLY A 48 10.33 8.70 9.00
CA GLY A 48 8.94 9.03 8.73
C GLY A 48 8.78 10.04 7.62
N PHE A 49 7.79 9.81 6.76
CA PHE A 49 7.40 10.71 5.68
C PHE A 49 5.93 11.06 5.88
N GLU A 50 5.63 12.33 6.05
CA GLU A 50 4.26 12.79 6.36
C GLU A 50 3.68 13.58 5.19
N GLY A 51 2.40 13.31 4.90
CA GLY A 51 1.68 13.90 3.80
C GLY A 51 1.85 13.13 2.50
N ARG A 52 0.75 13.01 1.74
CA ARG A 52 0.73 12.24 0.50
C ARG A 52 1.82 12.66 -0.47
N ALA A 53 2.00 13.95 -0.70
CA ALA A 53 3.02 14.45 -1.64
C ALA A 53 4.42 14.01 -1.23
N THR A 54 4.75 14.11 0.07
CA THR A 54 6.05 13.70 0.60
C THR A 54 6.25 12.20 0.49
N VAL A 55 5.20 11.41 0.78
CA VAL A 55 5.25 9.95 0.66
C VAL A 55 5.53 9.55 -0.79
N LEU A 56 4.79 10.13 -1.74
CA LEU A 56 4.96 9.81 -3.16
C LEU A 56 6.34 10.22 -3.68
N GLU A 57 6.85 11.37 -3.25
CA GLU A 57 8.20 11.80 -3.61
C GLU A 57 9.25 10.78 -3.14
N PHE A 58 9.12 10.31 -1.91
CA PHE A 58 10.02 9.26 -1.39
C PHE A 58 9.89 7.97 -2.19
N LEU A 59 8.67 7.49 -2.42
CA LEU A 59 8.45 6.22 -3.13
C LEU A 59 9.05 6.24 -4.54
N ARG A 60 9.00 7.37 -5.23
CA ARG A 60 9.62 7.52 -6.56
C ARG A 60 11.13 7.32 -6.52
N THR A 61 11.78 7.58 -5.38
CA THR A 61 13.22 7.40 -5.25
C THR A 61 13.63 5.95 -4.99
N CYS A 62 12.67 5.08 -4.63
CA CYS A 62 12.97 3.70 -4.24
C CYS A 62 13.32 2.81 -5.43
N LEU A 63 12.93 3.20 -6.64
CA LEU A 63 13.11 2.37 -7.84
C LEU A 63 13.52 3.25 -9.03
N PRO A 64 14.69 2.98 -9.64
CA PRO A 64 15.10 3.72 -10.84
C PRO A 64 14.10 3.53 -11.98
N PRO A 65 13.96 4.52 -12.90
CA PRO A 65 12.93 4.45 -13.95
C PRO A 65 13.04 3.25 -14.90
N ASP A 66 14.24 2.70 -15.09
CA ASP A 66 14.48 1.54 -15.95
C ASP A 66 14.39 0.20 -15.20
N TYR A 67 14.04 0.25 -13.91
CA TYR A 67 13.81 -0.94 -13.10
C TYR A 67 12.33 -1.30 -13.07
N ARG A 68 12.07 -2.56 -12.83
CA ARG A 68 10.75 -3.06 -12.42
C ARG A 68 10.93 -3.93 -11.21
N SER A 69 9.89 -4.02 -10.42
CA SER A 69 9.93 -4.80 -9.19
C SER A 69 8.74 -5.74 -9.08
N LYS A 70 8.80 -6.58 -8.08
CA LYS A 70 7.71 -7.47 -7.67
C LYS A 70 7.61 -7.47 -6.16
N HIS A 71 6.44 -7.16 -5.66
CA HIS A 71 6.07 -7.41 -4.27
C HIS A 71 5.40 -8.78 -4.22
N LEU A 72 6.03 -9.71 -3.53
CA LEU A 72 5.45 -11.02 -3.24
C LEU A 72 4.97 -10.97 -1.79
N ILE A 73 3.67 -11.01 -1.58
CA ILE A 73 3.09 -10.80 -0.26
C ILE A 73 2.36 -12.04 0.22
N SER A 74 2.35 -12.23 1.56
CA SER A 74 1.46 -13.18 2.20
C SER A 74 0.04 -12.64 2.22
N PRO A 75 -0.99 -13.50 2.41
CA PRO A 75 -2.34 -13.01 2.63
C PRO A 75 -2.37 -12.03 3.81
N PRO A 76 -2.99 -10.84 3.64
CA PRO A 76 -3.05 -9.87 4.74
C PRO A 76 -3.90 -10.37 5.89
N VAL A 77 -3.45 -10.08 7.13
CA VAL A 77 -4.27 -10.24 8.32
C VAL A 77 -4.86 -8.86 8.63
N ILE A 78 -6.17 -8.78 8.62
CA ILE A 78 -6.90 -7.51 8.72
C ILE A 78 -7.73 -7.50 9.99
N ASP A 79 -7.48 -6.50 10.84
CA ASP A 79 -8.26 -6.23 12.04
C ASP A 79 -9.11 -4.99 11.81
N LEU A 80 -10.41 -5.20 11.62
CA LEU A 80 -11.35 -4.14 11.34
C LEU A 80 -11.95 -3.63 12.65
N ALA A 81 -11.98 -2.31 12.84
CA ALA A 81 -12.65 -1.72 13.98
C ALA A 81 -14.15 -1.98 13.94
N ASP A 82 -14.80 -2.07 15.12
CA ASP A 82 -16.22 -2.43 15.23
C ASP A 82 -17.14 -1.44 14.50
N ASP A 83 -16.74 -0.16 14.45
CA ASP A 83 -17.50 0.88 13.76
C ASP A 83 -17.24 0.90 12.24
N GLY A 84 -16.30 0.09 11.76
CA GLY A 84 -15.97 0.02 10.34
C GLY A 84 -15.22 1.23 9.77
N ARG A 85 -14.76 2.14 10.61
CA ARG A 85 -14.11 3.39 10.16
C ARG A 85 -12.60 3.32 10.09
N SER A 86 -12.02 2.30 10.70
CA SER A 86 -10.58 2.09 10.68
C SER A 86 -10.26 0.62 10.69
N ALA A 87 -9.05 0.31 10.29
CA ALA A 87 -8.55 -1.06 10.29
C ALA A 87 -7.03 -1.05 10.42
N ARG A 88 -6.49 -2.17 10.90
CA ARG A 88 -5.07 -2.46 10.82
C ARG A 88 -4.88 -3.68 9.93
N ALA A 89 -3.83 -3.66 9.16
CA ALA A 89 -3.49 -4.82 8.33
C ALA A 89 -2.00 -5.09 8.46
N ARG A 90 -1.67 -6.38 8.43
CA ARG A 90 -0.29 -6.84 8.38
C ARG A 90 -0.14 -7.84 7.26
N THR A 91 0.92 -7.68 6.48
CA THR A 91 1.31 -8.66 5.49
C THR A 91 2.84 -8.75 5.47
N ASP A 92 3.35 -9.95 5.22
CA ASP A 92 4.77 -10.14 5.00
C ASP A 92 5.07 -9.90 3.52
N VAL A 93 6.25 -9.37 3.22
CA VAL A 93 6.60 -9.03 1.85
C VAL A 93 8.03 -9.44 1.53
N ALA A 94 8.21 -9.99 0.34
CA ALA A 94 9.51 -10.08 -0.32
C ALA A 94 9.46 -9.17 -1.55
N TRP A 95 10.39 -8.21 -1.61
CA TRP A 95 10.46 -7.26 -2.69
C TRP A 95 11.70 -7.49 -3.53
N ILE A 96 11.50 -7.68 -4.82
CA ILE A 96 12.57 -7.99 -5.77
C ILE A 96 12.56 -6.91 -6.85
N ALA A 97 13.71 -6.30 -7.10
CA ALA A 97 13.86 -5.30 -8.15
C ALA A 97 14.84 -5.79 -9.22
N GLN A 98 14.54 -5.49 -10.45
CA GLN A 98 15.32 -5.93 -11.60
C GLN A 98 15.44 -4.81 -12.63
N ASN A 99 16.63 -4.64 -13.16
CA ASN A 99 16.89 -3.78 -14.30
C ASN A 99 16.53 -4.52 -15.59
N PHE A 100 15.84 -3.86 -16.48
CA PHE A 100 15.50 -4.38 -17.80
C PHE A 100 16.27 -3.67 -18.89
#